data_796992f35df48bab23e569917532ffd8
#
_entry.id   796992f35df48bab23e569917532ffd8
#
_cell.length_a   1.000
_cell.length_b   1.000
_cell.length_c   1.000
_cell.angle_alpha   90.00
_cell.angle_beta   90.00
_cell.angle_gamma   90.00
#
_symmetry.space_group_name_H-M   'P 1'
#
loop_
_entity.id
_entity.type
_entity.pdbx_description
1 polymer ?
#
loop_
_entity_poly.entity_id
_entity_poly.type
_entity_poly.pdbx_seq_one_letter_code
_entity_poly.pdbx_strand_id
1 'polypeptide(L)'
;MQHEHTEHVAAPPDAVYGAIADVTNLPRFVPQMTAVRRSDADRVEVDARYEGREQHGEVSFTADELARRIEWSAPSGYRGWMQVDQDGAGSRLTLFLETLHGAESDHDIAATLDAIRMLVESEV
;
A
#
# COMPACT_ATOMS: atom_id res chain seq x y z
N MET A 1 17.19 -2.46 1.08
CA MET A 1 16.95 -2.39 -0.37
C MET A 1 15.75 -1.48 -0.63
N GLN A 2 15.87 -0.56 -1.55
CA GLN A 2 14.83 0.42 -1.84
C GLN A 2 14.19 0.15 -3.20
N HIS A 3 12.87 0.24 -3.25
CA HIS A 3 12.10 0.07 -4.48
C HIS A 3 11.15 1.24 -4.64
N GLU A 4 11.06 1.79 -5.84
CA GLU A 4 10.10 2.85 -6.15
C GLU A 4 9.46 2.56 -7.50
N HIS A 5 8.13 2.55 -7.53
CA HIS A 5 7.35 2.29 -8.74
C HIS A 5 6.22 3.29 -8.85
N THR A 6 5.86 3.62 -10.07
CA THR A 6 4.78 4.58 -10.36
C THR A 6 3.85 3.99 -11.41
N GLU A 7 2.54 4.21 -11.24
CA GLU A 7 1.53 3.74 -12.18
C GLU A 7 0.45 4.80 -12.39
N HIS A 8 -0.03 4.92 -13.62
CA HIS A 8 -1.17 5.78 -13.94
C HIS A 8 -2.46 5.06 -13.62
N VAL A 9 -3.41 5.78 -13.00
CA VAL A 9 -4.74 5.28 -12.66
C VAL A 9 -5.78 6.20 -13.29
N ALA A 10 -6.71 5.64 -14.05
CA ALA A 10 -7.76 6.38 -14.72
C ALA A 10 -8.92 6.69 -13.77
N ALA A 11 -8.62 7.44 -12.71
CA ALA A 11 -9.58 7.85 -11.69
C ALA A 11 -9.08 9.12 -11.00
N PRO A 12 -9.99 9.94 -10.43
CA PRO A 12 -9.59 11.15 -9.71
C PRO A 12 -8.68 10.85 -8.51
N PRO A 13 -7.76 11.76 -8.16
CA PRO A 13 -6.85 11.53 -7.04
C PRO A 13 -7.53 11.19 -5.71
N ASP A 14 -8.66 11.82 -5.41
CA ASP A 14 -9.38 11.54 -4.16
C ASP A 14 -9.94 10.13 -4.11
N ALA A 15 -10.37 9.58 -5.25
CA ALA A 15 -10.84 8.19 -5.33
C ALA A 15 -9.70 7.21 -5.08
N VAL A 16 -8.53 7.47 -5.67
CA VAL A 16 -7.35 6.63 -5.48
C VAL A 16 -6.87 6.70 -4.02
N TYR A 17 -6.80 7.92 -3.48
CA TYR A 17 -6.40 8.11 -2.07
C TYR A 17 -7.36 7.39 -1.12
N GLY A 18 -8.66 7.50 -1.34
CA GLY A 18 -9.66 6.84 -0.49
C GLY A 18 -9.47 5.32 -0.47
N ALA A 19 -9.09 4.72 -1.60
CA ALA A 19 -8.84 3.29 -1.67
C ALA A 19 -7.59 2.88 -0.90
N ILE A 20 -6.48 3.62 -1.04
CA ILE A 20 -5.22 3.26 -0.36
C ILE A 20 -5.23 3.61 1.13
N ALA A 21 -6.02 4.60 1.55
CA ALA A 21 -6.11 4.99 2.95
C ALA A 21 -7.01 4.07 3.77
N ASP A 22 -7.84 3.27 3.13
CA ASP A 22 -8.69 2.29 3.78
C ASP A 22 -7.89 1.01 4.06
N VAL A 23 -7.51 0.82 5.32
CA VAL A 23 -6.67 -0.32 5.70
C VAL A 23 -7.33 -1.68 5.41
N THR A 24 -8.65 -1.73 5.37
CA THR A 24 -9.36 -2.99 5.08
C THR A 24 -9.16 -3.46 3.63
N ASN A 25 -8.69 -2.58 2.75
CA ASN A 25 -8.36 -2.93 1.38
C ASN A 25 -6.95 -3.52 1.23
N LEU A 26 -6.08 -3.36 2.23
CA LEU A 26 -4.68 -3.79 2.11
C LEU A 26 -4.50 -5.27 1.72
N PRO A 27 -5.26 -6.23 2.27
CA PRO A 27 -5.14 -7.62 1.84
C PRO A 27 -5.48 -7.85 0.36
N ARG A 28 -6.25 -6.95 -0.25
CA ARG A 28 -6.58 -7.03 -1.68
C ARG A 28 -5.42 -6.58 -2.55
N PHE A 29 -4.54 -5.72 -2.02
CA PHE A 29 -3.44 -5.12 -2.78
C PHE A 29 -2.12 -5.85 -2.57
N VAL A 30 -1.88 -6.32 -1.35
CA VAL A 30 -0.61 -6.93 -0.96
C VAL A 30 -0.78 -8.45 -0.93
N PRO A 31 -0.18 -9.19 -1.88
CA PRO A 31 -0.44 -10.63 -2.01
C PRO A 31 -0.12 -11.45 -0.76
N GLN A 32 0.89 -11.04 0.01
CA GLN A 32 1.30 -11.76 1.20
C GLN A 32 0.43 -11.48 2.42
N MET A 33 -0.32 -10.39 2.41
CA MET A 33 -1.14 -9.99 3.55
C MET A 33 -2.46 -10.76 3.56
N THR A 34 -2.71 -11.50 4.65
CA THR A 34 -3.91 -12.33 4.77
C THR A 34 -5.01 -11.64 5.57
N ALA A 35 -4.65 -10.77 6.51
CA ALA A 35 -5.63 -10.03 7.30
C ALA A 35 -5.02 -8.73 7.82
N VAL A 36 -5.88 -7.75 8.09
CA VAL A 36 -5.49 -6.48 8.68
C VAL A 36 -6.59 -6.00 9.61
N ARG A 37 -6.19 -5.45 10.75
CA ARG A 37 -7.11 -4.84 11.72
C ARG A 37 -6.49 -3.55 12.25
N ARG A 38 -7.31 -2.53 12.39
CA ARG A 38 -6.86 -1.30 13.04
C ARG A 38 -6.86 -1.51 14.55
N SER A 39 -5.69 -1.34 15.17
CA SER A 39 -5.55 -1.51 16.63
C SER A 39 -5.56 -0.18 17.36
N ASP A 40 -5.18 0.91 16.69
CA ASP A 40 -5.17 2.26 17.26
C ASP A 40 -5.27 3.27 16.12
N ALA A 41 -5.31 4.56 16.44
CA ALA A 41 -5.45 5.62 15.44
C ALA A 41 -4.35 5.59 14.38
N ASP A 42 -3.13 5.22 14.77
CA ASP A 42 -1.96 5.21 13.90
C ASP A 42 -1.28 3.84 13.81
N ARG A 43 -1.98 2.76 14.26
CA ARG A 43 -1.42 1.41 14.25
C ARG A 43 -2.40 0.40 13.68
N VAL A 44 -1.87 -0.56 12.94
CA VAL A 44 -2.64 -1.68 12.41
C VAL A 44 -1.93 -2.99 12.74
N GLU A 45 -2.73 -4.01 13.05
CA GLU A 45 -2.23 -5.39 13.17
C GLU A 45 -2.36 -6.06 11.82
N VAL A 46 -1.29 -6.71 11.40
CA VAL A 46 -1.19 -7.34 10.08
C VAL A 46 -0.85 -8.81 10.25
N ASP A 47 -1.61 -9.67 9.57
CA ASP A 47 -1.25 -11.07 9.39
C ASP A 47 -0.78 -11.24 7.95
N ALA A 48 0.38 -11.86 7.78
CA ALA A 48 0.95 -12.10 6.46
C ALA A 48 1.46 -13.53 6.36
N ARG A 49 1.40 -14.10 5.17
CA ARG A 49 1.98 -15.42 4.88
C ARG A 49 3.22 -15.22 4.03
N TYR A 50 4.33 -15.72 4.53
CA TYR A 50 5.61 -15.58 3.88
C TYR A 50 6.37 -16.91 3.92
N GLU A 51 6.73 -17.43 2.76
CA GLU A 51 7.41 -18.72 2.62
C GLU A 51 6.69 -19.86 3.38
N GLY A 52 5.36 -19.87 3.32
CA GLY A 52 4.54 -20.87 3.99
C GLY A 52 4.36 -20.68 5.48
N ARG A 53 4.88 -19.60 6.04
CA ARG A 53 4.75 -19.28 7.48
C ARG A 53 3.84 -18.10 7.68
N GLU A 54 2.95 -18.22 8.67
CA GLU A 54 2.15 -17.08 9.08
C GLU A 54 2.94 -16.21 10.04
N GLN A 55 2.91 -14.91 9.77
CA GLN A 55 3.54 -13.91 10.62
C GLN A 55 2.50 -12.89 11.05
N HIS A 56 2.60 -12.47 12.29
CA HIS A 56 1.74 -11.45 12.85
C HIS A 56 2.62 -10.29 13.32
N GLY A 57 2.22 -9.07 13.01
CA GLY A 57 2.97 -7.90 13.43
C GLY A 57 2.09 -6.69 13.55
N GLU A 58 2.61 -5.69 14.24
CA GLU A 58 1.98 -4.39 14.36
C GLU A 58 2.80 -3.38 13.56
N VAL A 59 2.10 -2.57 12.76
CA VAL A 59 2.71 -1.61 11.83
C VAL A 59 2.14 -0.23 12.15
N SER A 60 3.00 0.77 12.23
CA SER A 60 2.56 2.16 12.24
C SER A 60 1.98 2.50 10.88
N PHE A 61 0.81 3.14 10.87
CA PHE A 61 0.15 3.53 9.64
C PHE A 61 -0.45 4.92 9.82
N THR A 62 0.01 5.86 8.99
CA THR A 62 -0.50 7.23 9.01
C THR A 62 -1.00 7.62 7.63
N ALA A 63 -2.05 8.44 7.60
CA ALA A 63 -2.65 8.93 6.37
C ALA A 63 -2.76 10.45 6.44
N ASP A 64 -2.27 11.13 5.40
CA ASP A 64 -2.35 12.58 5.26
C ASP A 64 -3.25 12.89 4.06
N GLU A 65 -4.49 13.27 4.33
CA GLU A 65 -5.48 13.54 3.30
C GLU A 65 -5.09 14.71 2.40
N LEU A 66 -4.52 15.76 2.97
CA LEU A 66 -4.13 16.93 2.20
C LEU A 66 -3.00 16.64 1.22
N ALA A 67 -2.03 15.83 1.63
CA ALA A 67 -0.93 15.41 0.78
C ALA A 67 -1.28 14.21 -0.09
N ARG A 68 -2.41 13.55 0.17
CA ARG A 68 -2.81 12.28 -0.45
C ARG A 68 -1.70 11.25 -0.35
N ARG A 69 -1.20 11.08 0.88
CA ARG A 69 -0.05 10.23 1.17
C ARG A 69 -0.34 9.34 2.37
N ILE A 70 0.05 8.07 2.25
CA ILE A 70 0.06 7.14 3.38
C ILE A 70 1.49 6.69 3.64
N GLU A 71 1.79 6.44 4.91
CA GLU A 71 3.11 5.95 5.32
C GLU A 71 2.94 4.83 6.33
N TRP A 72 3.81 3.84 6.27
CA TRP A 72 3.82 2.74 7.23
C TRP A 72 5.26 2.38 7.59
N SER A 73 5.41 1.84 8.80
CA SER A 73 6.69 1.32 9.26
C SER A 73 6.48 0.20 10.25
N ALA A 74 7.32 -0.82 10.16
CA ALA A 74 7.34 -1.94 11.08
C ALA A 74 8.61 -1.91 11.94
N PRO A 75 8.58 -2.47 13.17
CA PRO A 75 9.76 -2.53 14.02
C PRO A 75 10.95 -3.25 13.39
N SER A 76 10.69 -4.14 12.43
CA SER A 76 11.73 -4.86 11.70
C SER A 76 12.55 -3.99 10.75
N GLY A 77 12.13 -2.72 10.53
CA GLY A 77 12.78 -1.83 9.56
C GLY A 77 12.10 -1.80 8.20
N TYR A 78 11.10 -2.63 7.99
CA TYR A 78 10.26 -2.57 6.79
C TYR A 78 9.43 -1.29 6.84
N ARG A 79 9.51 -0.48 5.80
CA ARG A 79 8.75 0.77 5.74
C ARG A 79 8.45 1.14 4.30
N GLY A 80 7.45 1.99 4.13
CA GLY A 80 7.09 2.48 2.82
C GLY A 80 6.12 3.62 2.87
N TRP A 81 5.81 4.15 1.70
CA TRP A 81 4.78 5.15 1.54
C TRP A 81 4.16 5.02 0.15
N MET A 82 2.92 5.49 0.04
CA MET A 82 2.26 5.69 -1.24
C MET A 82 1.78 7.13 -1.32
N GLN A 83 1.87 7.71 -2.51
CA GLN A 83 1.40 9.07 -2.76
C GLN A 83 0.62 9.12 -4.05
N VAL A 84 -0.46 9.91 -4.04
CA VAL A 84 -1.32 10.10 -5.19
C VAL A 84 -1.17 11.54 -5.65
N ASP A 85 -0.83 11.72 -6.92
CA ASP A 85 -0.74 13.03 -7.57
C ASP A 85 -1.71 13.09 -8.73
N GLN A 86 -2.18 14.28 -9.06
CA GLN A 86 -3.01 14.47 -10.23
C GLN A 86 -2.15 14.30 -11.50
N ASP A 87 -2.69 13.61 -12.49
CA ASP A 87 -2.02 13.36 -13.77
C ASP A 87 -3.06 13.45 -14.88
N GLY A 88 -3.17 14.64 -15.47
CA GLY A 88 -4.20 14.92 -16.47
C GLY A 88 -5.60 14.77 -15.86
N ALA A 89 -6.44 13.95 -16.47
CA ALA A 89 -7.78 13.65 -15.98
C ALA A 89 -7.79 12.51 -14.95
N GLY A 90 -6.64 11.88 -14.72
CA GLY A 90 -6.50 10.76 -13.78
C GLY A 90 -5.50 11.06 -12.69
N SER A 91 -4.83 10.01 -12.25
CA SER A 91 -3.90 10.07 -11.12
C SER A 91 -2.60 9.34 -11.42
N ARG A 92 -1.54 9.74 -10.74
CA ARG A 92 -0.28 9.00 -10.69
C ARG A 92 -0.10 8.49 -9.28
N LEU A 93 0.00 7.18 -9.14
CA LEU A 93 0.21 6.50 -7.87
C LEU A 93 1.67 6.07 -7.78
N THR A 94 2.37 6.54 -6.76
CA THR A 94 3.76 6.17 -6.49
C THR A 94 3.83 5.34 -5.24
N LEU A 95 4.54 4.21 -5.30
CA LEU A 95 4.80 3.33 -4.18
C LEU A 95 6.30 3.26 -3.93
N PHE A 96 6.69 3.55 -2.70
CA PHE A 96 8.07 3.38 -2.23
C PHE A 96 8.11 2.33 -1.14
N LEU A 97 9.08 1.40 -1.23
CA LEU A 97 9.33 0.38 -0.21
C LEU A 97 10.79 0.33 0.15
N GLU A 98 11.07 0.21 1.44
CA GLU A 98 12.40 -0.10 1.94
C GLU A 98 12.33 -1.40 2.73
N THR A 99 13.10 -2.39 2.30
CA THR A 99 13.13 -3.72 2.90
C THR A 99 14.56 -4.06 3.30
N LEU A 100 14.71 -4.83 4.38
CA LEU A 100 16.03 -5.23 4.86
C LEU A 100 16.61 -6.41 4.09
N HIS A 101 15.76 -7.27 3.54
CA HIS A 101 16.18 -8.56 3.01
C HIS A 101 15.83 -8.78 1.53
N GLY A 102 15.35 -7.76 0.84
CA GLY A 102 14.95 -7.89 -0.56
C GLY A 102 13.90 -8.97 -0.79
N ALA A 103 13.09 -9.22 0.22
CA ALA A 103 12.09 -10.28 0.20
C ALA A 103 10.97 -10.01 -0.78
N GLU A 104 10.77 -8.76 -1.15
CA GLU A 104 9.76 -8.37 -2.13
C GLU A 104 10.41 -8.10 -3.47
N SER A 105 9.85 -8.68 -4.52
CA SER A 105 10.35 -8.51 -5.87
C SER A 105 9.65 -7.33 -6.54
N ASP A 106 10.26 -6.80 -7.61
CA ASP A 106 9.61 -5.80 -8.44
C ASP A 106 8.28 -6.30 -8.99
N HIS A 107 8.18 -7.60 -9.25
CA HIS A 107 6.94 -8.21 -9.69
C HIS A 107 5.83 -8.08 -8.66
N ASP A 108 6.14 -8.30 -7.38
CA ASP A 108 5.15 -8.18 -6.29
C ASP A 108 4.69 -6.75 -6.11
N ILE A 109 5.60 -5.79 -6.26
CA ILE A 109 5.29 -4.37 -6.17
C ILE A 109 4.39 -3.96 -7.33
N ALA A 110 4.71 -4.38 -8.54
CA ALA A 110 3.90 -4.11 -9.72
C ALA A 110 2.51 -4.72 -9.60
N ALA A 111 2.40 -5.94 -9.04
CA ALA A 111 1.12 -6.59 -8.81
C ALA A 111 0.26 -5.81 -7.80
N THR A 112 0.88 -5.25 -6.76
CA THR A 112 0.18 -4.41 -5.79
C THR A 112 -0.39 -3.15 -6.45
N LEU A 113 0.40 -2.46 -7.26
CA LEU A 113 -0.07 -1.27 -7.97
C LEU A 113 -1.20 -1.60 -8.96
N ASP A 114 -1.07 -2.70 -9.69
CA ASP A 114 -2.11 -3.17 -10.61
C ASP A 114 -3.42 -3.47 -9.87
N ALA A 115 -3.33 -4.12 -8.71
CA ALA A 115 -4.52 -4.45 -7.91
C ALA A 115 -5.25 -3.18 -7.45
N ILE A 116 -4.50 -2.16 -7.03
CA ILE A 116 -5.07 -0.87 -6.65
C ILE A 116 -5.75 -0.23 -7.85
N ARG A 117 -5.07 -0.17 -8.98
CA ARG A 117 -5.60 0.41 -10.21
C ARG A 117 -6.90 -0.27 -10.63
N MET A 118 -6.92 -1.59 -10.66
CA MET A 118 -8.09 -2.36 -11.07
C MET A 118 -9.28 -2.13 -10.13
N LEU A 119 -9.03 -2.10 -8.83
CA LEU A 119 -10.11 -1.84 -7.87
C LEU A 119 -10.70 -0.46 -8.06
N VAL A 120 -9.87 0.56 -8.14
CA VAL A 120 -10.33 1.95 -8.25
C VAL A 120 -11.05 2.19 -9.57
N GLU A 121 -10.48 1.70 -10.68
CA GLU A 121 -11.08 1.89 -12.01
C GLU A 121 -12.41 1.16 -12.15
N SER A 122 -12.60 0.06 -11.43
CA SER A 122 -13.87 -0.68 -11.47
C SER A 122 -14.99 0.00 -10.68
N GLU A 123 -14.65 0.88 -9.75
CA GLU A 123 -15.61 1.58 -8.89
C GLU A 123 -16.00 2.97 -9.41
N VAL A 124 -15.31 3.45 -10.43
CA VAL A 124 -15.52 4.80 -10.98
C VAL A 124 -16.46 4.80 -12.16
#